data_f6d5895cf844a98e2f2d3ec8c393368c
#
_entry.id   f6d5895cf844a98e2f2d3ec8c393368c
#
_cell.length_a   1.000
_cell.length_b   1.000
_cell.length_c   1.000
_cell.angle_alpha   90.00
_cell.angle_beta   90.00
_cell.angle_gamma   90.00
#
_symmetry.space_group_name_H-M   'P 1'
#
loop_
_entity.id
_entity.type
_entity.pdbx_description
1 polymer ?
#
loop_
_entity_poly.entity_id
_entity_poly.type
_entity_poly.pdbx_seq_one_letter_code
_entity_poly.pdbx_strand_id
1 'polypeptide(L)'
;MTDHQIITKYFPELTECQRQRFEQLGPLYRQWNEKVNVISRKDIDNLYPHHVLHSLAVAKLFSPVAGSEILDLGTGGGFPGIPLAIIWPDVNFHLIDRIGKKVKVATEIANSLGLCNVTFQHGDVGECHRKFDFVVTRGVTDMERLLPMSRRLISHKQRNKLHNGLICLKGGDLDGELSRAGISPHALEQPIAEWFAEPFFETKKLIYIPV
;
A
#
# COMPACT_ATOMS: atom_id res chain seq x y z
N MET A 1 15.58 -4.96 -20.08
CA MET A 1 14.82 -5.56 -18.96
C MET A 1 13.41 -5.00 -19.06
N THR A 2 12.37 -5.82 -19.10
CA THR A 2 10.98 -5.31 -19.07
C THR A 2 10.72 -4.73 -17.69
N ASP A 3 9.96 -3.62 -17.60
CA ASP A 3 9.79 -2.83 -16.36
C ASP A 3 9.33 -3.66 -15.15
N HIS A 4 8.50 -4.70 -15.36
CA HIS A 4 8.01 -5.57 -14.29
C HIS A 4 9.08 -6.52 -13.69
N GLN A 5 10.18 -6.78 -14.40
CA GLN A 5 11.28 -7.65 -13.92
C GLN A 5 11.96 -7.09 -12.67
N ILE A 6 11.82 -5.79 -12.40
CA ILE A 6 12.30 -5.20 -11.15
C ILE A 6 11.66 -5.87 -9.93
N ILE A 7 10.40 -6.33 -10.05
CA ILE A 7 9.69 -6.98 -8.93
C ILE A 7 10.34 -8.34 -8.63
N THR A 8 10.63 -9.15 -9.64
CA THR A 8 11.27 -10.46 -9.46
C THR A 8 12.71 -10.36 -8.97
N LYS A 9 13.40 -9.25 -9.25
CA LYS A 9 14.73 -8.95 -8.69
C LYS A 9 14.70 -8.93 -7.15
N TYR A 10 13.67 -8.32 -6.56
CA TYR A 10 13.55 -8.14 -5.11
C TYR A 10 12.68 -9.18 -4.40
N PHE A 11 11.85 -9.90 -5.17
CA PHE A 11 10.93 -10.93 -4.71
C PHE A 11 11.05 -12.17 -5.62
N PRO A 12 12.18 -12.89 -5.58
CA PRO A 12 12.44 -14.04 -6.46
C PRO A 12 11.51 -15.25 -6.18
N GLU A 13 10.93 -15.31 -4.98
CA GLU A 13 10.07 -16.38 -4.49
C GLU A 13 8.63 -16.33 -5.03
N LEU A 14 8.29 -15.31 -5.81
CA LEU A 14 6.95 -15.17 -6.38
C LEU A 14 6.56 -16.39 -7.21
N THR A 15 5.34 -16.88 -7.01
CA THR A 15 4.73 -17.91 -7.85
C THR A 15 4.52 -17.41 -9.28
N GLU A 16 4.35 -18.34 -10.23
CA GLU A 16 4.08 -17.97 -11.62
C GLU A 16 2.81 -17.12 -11.76
N CYS A 17 1.76 -17.45 -11.03
CA CYS A 17 0.51 -16.68 -11.02
C CYS A 17 0.74 -15.22 -10.54
N GLN A 18 1.55 -15.02 -9.49
CA GLN A 18 1.88 -13.68 -9.01
C GLN A 18 2.72 -12.89 -10.03
N ARG A 19 3.71 -13.53 -10.68
CA ARG A 19 4.51 -12.90 -11.73
C ARG A 19 3.64 -12.43 -12.90
N GLN A 20 2.73 -13.27 -13.38
CA GLN A 20 1.79 -12.92 -14.45
C GLN A 20 0.88 -11.75 -14.04
N ARG A 21 0.40 -11.72 -12.80
CA ARG A 21 -0.39 -10.59 -12.28
C ARG A 21 0.42 -9.29 -12.24
N PHE A 22 1.67 -9.33 -11.78
CA PHE A 22 2.54 -8.14 -11.81
C PHE A 22 2.84 -7.69 -13.24
N GLU A 23 3.07 -8.58 -14.19
CA GLU A 23 3.26 -8.25 -15.60
C GLU A 23 2.03 -7.54 -16.19
N GLN A 24 0.83 -7.99 -15.87
CA GLN A 24 -0.42 -7.40 -16.35
C GLN A 24 -0.71 -6.01 -15.79
N LEU A 25 -0.13 -5.61 -14.65
CA LEU A 25 -0.36 -4.28 -14.06
C LEU A 25 -0.01 -3.15 -15.04
N GLY A 26 1.13 -3.24 -15.74
CA GLY A 26 1.58 -2.20 -16.65
C GLY A 26 0.56 -1.85 -17.72
N PRO A 27 0.15 -2.81 -18.58
CA PRO A 27 -0.89 -2.60 -19.58
C PRO A 27 -2.22 -2.08 -18.99
N LEU A 28 -2.67 -2.66 -17.88
CA LEU A 28 -3.94 -2.27 -17.24
C LEU A 28 -3.90 -0.82 -16.74
N TYR A 29 -2.85 -0.42 -16.00
CA TYR A 29 -2.76 0.95 -15.51
C TYR A 29 -2.59 1.96 -16.65
N ARG A 30 -1.83 1.67 -17.72
CA ARG A 30 -1.71 2.55 -18.88
C ARG A 30 -3.08 2.77 -19.52
N GLN A 31 -3.82 1.70 -19.79
CA GLN A 31 -5.17 1.78 -20.39
C GLN A 31 -6.16 2.59 -19.54
N TRP A 32 -6.15 2.37 -18.22
CA TRP A 32 -7.07 3.10 -17.32
C TRP A 32 -6.62 4.54 -17.10
N ASN A 33 -5.32 4.82 -17.07
CA ASN A 33 -4.79 6.17 -16.84
C ASN A 33 -5.07 7.13 -18.00
N GLU A 34 -5.31 6.61 -19.21
CA GLU A 34 -5.83 7.40 -20.33
C GLU A 34 -7.21 7.98 -20.04
N LYS A 35 -8.05 7.25 -19.30
CA LYS A 35 -9.43 7.61 -18.98
C LYS A 35 -9.58 8.36 -17.66
N VAL A 36 -8.82 7.92 -16.66
CA VAL A 36 -8.86 8.45 -15.30
C VAL A 36 -7.43 8.56 -14.79
N ASN A 37 -6.97 9.79 -14.53
CA ASN A 37 -5.61 10.06 -14.06
C ASN A 37 -5.42 9.59 -12.61
N VAL A 38 -5.10 8.31 -12.40
CA VAL A 38 -4.81 7.72 -11.08
C VAL A 38 -3.33 7.77 -10.75
N ILE A 39 -2.48 7.88 -11.77
CA ILE A 39 -1.04 8.11 -11.69
C ILE A 39 -0.73 9.34 -12.54
N SER A 40 0.16 10.22 -12.08
CA SER A 40 0.59 11.36 -12.90
C SER A 40 1.05 10.90 -14.29
N ARG A 41 0.63 11.63 -15.34
CA ARG A 41 1.04 11.32 -16.73
C ARG A 41 2.56 11.32 -16.91
N LYS A 42 3.29 12.10 -16.10
CA LYS A 42 4.76 12.14 -16.11
C LYS A 42 5.40 10.95 -15.41
N ASP A 43 4.61 10.18 -14.62
CA ASP A 43 5.13 9.10 -13.76
C ASP A 43 4.59 7.71 -14.14
N ILE A 44 3.70 7.64 -15.14
CA ILE A 44 3.13 6.34 -15.57
C ILE A 44 4.19 5.38 -16.10
N ASP A 45 5.25 5.89 -16.70
CA ASP A 45 6.37 5.08 -17.18
C ASP A 45 7.25 4.55 -16.05
N ASN A 46 7.14 5.12 -14.85
CA ASN A 46 7.77 4.65 -13.62
C ASN A 46 6.82 3.81 -12.74
N LEU A 47 5.75 3.26 -13.31
CA LEU A 47 4.74 2.49 -12.56
C LEU A 47 5.38 1.45 -11.64
N TYR A 48 6.30 0.65 -12.16
CA TYR A 48 6.88 -0.45 -11.39
C TYR A 48 7.82 0.03 -10.28
N PRO A 49 8.82 0.90 -10.48
CA PRO A 49 9.65 1.35 -9.37
C PRO A 49 8.91 2.27 -8.41
N HIS A 50 8.17 3.28 -8.91
CA HIS A 50 7.61 4.34 -8.08
C HIS A 50 6.28 3.99 -7.40
N HIS A 51 5.54 3.02 -7.94
CA HIS A 51 4.22 2.66 -7.40
C HIS A 51 4.15 1.21 -6.94
N VAL A 52 4.50 0.24 -7.77
CA VAL A 52 4.40 -1.18 -7.42
C VAL A 52 5.46 -1.55 -6.39
N LEU A 53 6.75 -1.37 -6.70
CA LEU A 53 7.85 -1.71 -5.80
C LEU A 53 7.79 -0.90 -4.50
N HIS A 54 7.45 0.39 -4.58
CA HIS A 54 7.24 1.23 -3.40
C HIS A 54 6.17 0.64 -2.47
N SER A 55 5.04 0.17 -3.02
CA SER A 55 3.99 -0.51 -2.25
C SER A 55 4.51 -1.78 -1.56
N LEU A 56 5.33 -2.54 -2.26
CA LEU A 56 5.92 -3.79 -1.77
C LEU A 56 7.00 -3.59 -0.69
N ALA A 57 7.41 -2.36 -0.39
CA ALA A 57 8.23 -2.09 0.80
C ALA A 57 7.56 -2.58 2.10
N VAL A 58 6.23 -2.57 2.16
CA VAL A 58 5.48 -3.13 3.29
C VAL A 58 5.77 -4.63 3.46
N ALA A 59 5.96 -5.37 2.37
CA ALA A 59 6.27 -6.81 2.41
C ALA A 59 7.72 -7.11 2.81
N LYS A 60 8.61 -6.11 2.82
CA LYS A 60 9.95 -6.23 3.42
C LYS A 60 9.93 -6.08 4.94
N LEU A 61 8.94 -5.37 5.47
CA LEU A 61 8.80 -5.19 6.92
C LEU A 61 8.33 -6.48 7.61
N PHE A 62 7.32 -7.16 7.08
CA PHE A 62 6.74 -8.35 7.69
C PHE A 62 5.95 -9.19 6.68
N SER A 63 5.54 -10.38 7.13
CA SER A 63 4.57 -11.22 6.41
C SER A 63 3.37 -11.49 7.33
N PRO A 64 2.17 -11.02 6.98
CA PRO A 64 0.97 -11.27 7.76
C PRO A 64 0.55 -12.75 7.70
N VAL A 65 -0.09 -13.23 8.75
CA VAL A 65 -0.66 -14.59 8.74
C VAL A 65 -1.92 -14.64 7.86
N ALA A 66 -2.23 -15.82 7.33
CA ALA A 66 -3.45 -16.03 6.53
C ALA A 66 -4.69 -15.56 7.27
N GLY A 67 -5.62 -14.92 6.55
CA GLY A 67 -6.84 -14.33 7.08
C GLY A 67 -6.65 -13.03 7.86
N SER A 68 -5.45 -12.43 7.84
CA SER A 68 -5.26 -11.06 8.35
C SER A 68 -6.09 -10.07 7.55
N GLU A 69 -6.61 -9.04 8.23
CA GLU A 69 -7.42 -7.97 7.66
C GLU A 69 -6.58 -6.69 7.53
N ILE A 70 -6.43 -6.17 6.31
CA ILE A 70 -5.65 -4.96 6.04
C ILE A 70 -6.53 -3.91 5.36
N LEU A 71 -6.53 -2.70 5.91
CA LEU A 71 -7.15 -1.53 5.29
C LEU A 71 -6.10 -0.75 4.49
N ASP A 72 -6.36 -0.49 3.22
CA ASP A 72 -5.64 0.53 2.45
C ASP A 72 -6.42 1.84 2.50
N LEU A 73 -5.96 2.78 3.31
CA LEU A 73 -6.61 4.05 3.56
C LEU A 73 -6.15 5.09 2.54
N GLY A 74 -7.09 5.57 1.74
CA GLY A 74 -6.80 6.51 0.66
C GLY A 74 -6.08 5.84 -0.50
N THR A 75 -6.59 4.68 -0.91
CA THR A 75 -5.95 3.79 -1.88
C THR A 75 -5.64 4.44 -3.24
N GLY A 76 -6.35 5.52 -3.59
CA GLY A 76 -6.23 6.12 -4.91
C GLY A 76 -6.54 5.11 -6.01
N GLY A 77 -5.58 4.90 -6.90
CA GLY A 77 -5.68 3.90 -7.97
C GLY A 77 -5.40 2.46 -7.52
N GLY A 78 -5.35 2.16 -6.21
CA GLY A 78 -5.10 0.82 -5.68
C GLY A 78 -3.70 0.64 -5.08
N PHE A 79 -3.06 1.71 -4.63
CA PHE A 79 -1.71 1.66 -4.03
C PHE A 79 -1.70 2.12 -2.57
N PRO A 80 -1.18 1.30 -1.64
CA PRO A 80 -0.40 0.08 -1.86
C PRO A 80 -1.22 -1.22 -1.95
N GLY A 81 -2.54 -1.19 -1.82
CA GLY A 81 -3.39 -2.37 -1.62
C GLY A 81 -3.31 -3.43 -2.71
N ILE A 82 -3.40 -3.08 -4.00
CA ILE A 82 -3.37 -4.06 -5.10
C ILE A 82 -2.04 -4.81 -5.18
N PRO A 83 -0.85 -4.17 -5.18
CA PRO A 83 0.41 -4.90 -5.14
C PRO A 83 0.55 -5.83 -3.93
N LEU A 84 0.07 -5.40 -2.75
CA LEU A 84 0.09 -6.22 -1.54
C LEU A 84 -0.90 -7.40 -1.62
N ALA A 85 -2.07 -7.21 -2.22
CA ALA A 85 -3.03 -8.29 -2.43
C ALA A 85 -2.53 -9.36 -3.42
N ILE A 86 -1.68 -8.98 -4.38
CA ILE A 86 -1.02 -9.93 -5.28
C ILE A 86 -0.01 -10.79 -4.51
N ILE A 87 0.83 -10.18 -3.65
CA ILE A 87 1.89 -10.91 -2.95
C ILE A 87 1.36 -11.75 -1.80
N TRP A 88 0.23 -11.37 -1.19
CA TRP A 88 -0.41 -12.04 -0.06
C TRP A 88 -1.84 -12.50 -0.40
N PRO A 89 -2.01 -13.58 -1.19
CA PRO A 89 -3.32 -14.02 -1.66
C PRO A 89 -4.26 -14.51 -0.53
N ASP A 90 -3.70 -14.93 0.60
CA ASP A 90 -4.45 -15.43 1.76
C ASP A 90 -4.78 -14.32 2.80
N VAL A 91 -4.50 -13.06 2.49
CA VAL A 91 -4.76 -11.88 3.33
C VAL A 91 -5.90 -11.08 2.72
N ASN A 92 -6.84 -10.61 3.54
CA ASN A 92 -8.00 -9.84 3.11
C ASN A 92 -7.66 -8.34 3.08
N PHE A 93 -7.96 -7.69 1.97
CA PHE A 93 -7.76 -6.26 1.79
C PHE A 93 -9.08 -5.52 1.66
N HIS A 94 -9.17 -4.36 2.31
CA HIS A 94 -10.26 -3.41 2.12
C HIS A 94 -9.67 -2.07 1.67
N LEU A 95 -10.01 -1.64 0.45
CA LEU A 95 -9.47 -0.43 -0.16
C LEU A 95 -10.53 0.67 -0.13
N ILE A 96 -10.21 1.81 0.48
CA ILE A 96 -11.13 2.93 0.60
C ILE A 96 -10.54 4.22 0.03
N ASP A 97 -11.34 4.97 -0.73
CA ASP A 97 -11.00 6.31 -1.21
C ASP A 97 -12.26 7.18 -1.37
N ARG A 98 -12.12 8.49 -1.14
CA ARG A 98 -13.18 9.48 -1.34
C ARG A 98 -13.52 9.74 -2.81
N ILE A 99 -12.61 9.40 -3.73
CA ILE A 99 -12.73 9.70 -5.14
C ILE A 99 -13.24 8.46 -5.89
N GLY A 100 -14.55 8.38 -6.10
CA GLY A 100 -15.21 7.22 -6.70
C GLY A 100 -14.65 6.80 -8.06
N LYS A 101 -14.15 7.73 -8.89
CA LYS A 101 -13.48 7.40 -10.14
C LYS A 101 -12.20 6.58 -9.93
N LYS A 102 -11.44 6.86 -8.87
CA LYS A 102 -10.22 6.13 -8.52
C LYS A 102 -10.56 4.74 -7.99
N VAL A 103 -11.56 4.65 -7.09
CA VAL A 103 -12.07 3.36 -6.59
C VAL A 103 -12.54 2.48 -7.76
N LYS A 104 -13.26 3.05 -8.72
CA LYS A 104 -13.68 2.31 -9.92
C LYS A 104 -12.48 1.73 -10.68
N VAL A 105 -11.42 2.52 -10.91
CA VAL A 105 -10.21 2.02 -11.59
C VAL A 105 -9.57 0.90 -10.80
N ALA A 106 -9.38 1.06 -9.49
CA ALA A 106 -8.79 0.03 -8.64
C ALA A 106 -9.63 -1.27 -8.67
N THR A 107 -10.96 -1.16 -8.64
CA THR A 107 -11.88 -2.31 -8.75
C THR A 107 -11.71 -3.05 -10.08
N GLU A 108 -11.69 -2.32 -11.19
CA GLU A 108 -11.57 -2.92 -12.52
C GLU A 108 -10.20 -3.60 -12.72
N ILE A 109 -9.12 -3.01 -12.19
CA ILE A 109 -7.80 -3.62 -12.22
C ILE A 109 -7.79 -4.91 -11.40
N ALA A 110 -8.30 -4.89 -10.17
CA ALA A 110 -8.37 -6.08 -9.32
C ALA A 110 -9.20 -7.21 -9.96
N ASN A 111 -10.35 -6.88 -10.57
CA ASN A 111 -11.18 -7.82 -11.29
C ASN A 111 -10.44 -8.44 -12.49
N SER A 112 -9.75 -7.59 -13.28
CA SER A 112 -8.97 -8.06 -14.44
C SER A 112 -7.83 -8.99 -14.04
N LEU A 113 -7.26 -8.83 -12.86
CA LEU A 113 -6.21 -9.67 -12.29
C LEU A 113 -6.76 -10.91 -11.58
N GLY A 114 -8.08 -11.06 -11.44
CA GLY A 114 -8.71 -12.17 -10.70
C GLY A 114 -8.34 -12.16 -9.22
N LEU A 115 -8.25 -10.98 -8.59
CA LEU A 115 -8.02 -10.86 -7.15
C LEU A 115 -9.33 -11.06 -6.38
N CYS A 116 -9.43 -12.16 -5.61
CA CYS A 116 -10.61 -12.49 -4.82
C CYS A 116 -10.51 -12.02 -3.37
N ASN A 117 -9.35 -11.53 -2.95
CA ASN A 117 -9.04 -11.13 -1.58
C ASN A 117 -9.11 -9.60 -1.36
N VAL A 118 -9.79 -8.87 -2.25
CA VAL A 118 -9.91 -7.40 -2.19
C VAL A 118 -11.36 -6.98 -2.21
N THR A 119 -11.71 -6.06 -1.32
CA THR A 119 -13.01 -5.36 -1.28
C THR A 119 -12.80 -3.85 -1.37
N PHE A 120 -13.78 -3.12 -1.88
CA PHE A 120 -13.65 -1.69 -2.16
C PHE A 120 -14.76 -0.89 -1.49
N GLN A 121 -14.44 0.31 -1.04
CA GLN A 121 -15.42 1.28 -0.52
C GLN A 121 -15.14 2.67 -1.11
N HIS A 122 -16.15 3.24 -1.77
CA HIS A 122 -16.17 4.66 -2.12
C HIS A 122 -16.80 5.44 -0.97
N GLY A 123 -16.08 6.35 -0.35
CA GLY A 123 -16.59 7.17 0.74
C GLY A 123 -15.50 7.68 1.68
N ASP A 124 -15.95 8.31 2.75
CA ASP A 124 -15.07 8.76 3.82
C ASP A 124 -14.69 7.58 4.73
N VAL A 125 -13.43 7.56 5.16
CA VAL A 125 -12.98 6.56 6.13
C VAL A 125 -13.78 6.63 7.45
N GLY A 126 -14.38 7.78 7.75
CA GLY A 126 -15.33 7.99 8.85
C GLY A 126 -16.51 7.02 8.84
N GLU A 127 -16.93 6.59 7.67
CA GLU A 127 -18.06 5.67 7.46
C GLU A 127 -17.68 4.19 7.60
N CYS A 128 -16.37 3.89 7.70
CA CYS A 128 -15.91 2.53 7.90
C CYS A 128 -15.99 2.13 9.38
N HIS A 129 -16.76 1.08 9.68
CA HIS A 129 -16.95 0.55 11.03
C HIS A 129 -16.25 -0.80 11.26
N ARG A 130 -15.53 -1.30 10.24
CA ARG A 130 -14.76 -2.54 10.34
C ARG A 130 -13.50 -2.34 11.16
N LYS A 131 -12.94 -3.45 11.66
CA LYS A 131 -11.64 -3.49 12.34
C LYS A 131 -10.64 -4.29 11.51
N PHE A 132 -9.39 -3.83 11.51
CA PHE A 132 -8.30 -4.38 10.73
C PHE A 132 -7.09 -4.66 11.61
N ASP A 133 -6.29 -5.65 11.22
CA ASP A 133 -5.02 -5.90 11.91
C ASP A 133 -4.02 -4.77 11.58
N PHE A 134 -4.00 -4.33 10.33
CA PHE A 134 -3.15 -3.22 9.90
C PHE A 134 -3.93 -2.20 9.06
N VAL A 135 -3.53 -0.94 9.21
CA VAL A 135 -3.88 0.12 8.26
C VAL A 135 -2.61 0.47 7.49
N VAL A 136 -2.67 0.34 6.17
CA VAL A 136 -1.60 0.78 5.28
C VAL A 136 -2.03 2.04 4.53
N THR A 137 -1.09 2.91 4.20
CA THR A 137 -1.41 4.13 3.45
C THR A 137 -0.19 4.69 2.73
N ARG A 138 -0.43 5.48 1.67
CA ARG A 138 0.60 6.16 0.92
C ARG A 138 0.17 7.57 0.53
N GLY A 139 0.87 8.59 1.05
CA GLY A 139 0.72 9.98 0.60
C GLY A 139 -0.66 10.60 0.79
N VAL A 140 -1.39 10.25 1.85
CA VAL A 140 -2.79 10.70 2.04
C VAL A 140 -2.88 12.03 2.78
N THR A 141 -2.27 12.14 3.96
CA THR A 141 -2.35 13.32 4.83
C THR A 141 -1.22 13.29 5.88
N ASP A 142 -1.14 14.33 6.69
CA ASP A 142 -0.18 14.41 7.79
C ASP A 142 -0.50 13.42 8.91
N MET A 143 0.53 13.03 9.65
CA MET A 143 0.43 12.01 10.72
C MET A 143 -0.50 12.45 11.86
N GLU A 144 -0.59 13.75 12.16
CA GLU A 144 -1.50 14.30 13.19
C GLU A 144 -2.97 13.95 12.91
N ARG A 145 -3.38 13.90 11.63
CA ARG A 145 -4.73 13.52 11.21
C ARG A 145 -4.86 12.02 10.98
N LEU A 146 -3.82 11.43 10.41
CA LEU A 146 -3.82 10.03 10.00
C LEU A 146 -3.87 9.07 11.19
N LEU A 147 -3.08 9.34 12.23
CA LEU A 147 -2.95 8.45 13.39
C LEU A 147 -4.25 8.27 14.17
N PRO A 148 -5.01 9.34 14.55
CA PRO A 148 -6.31 9.15 15.21
C PRO A 148 -7.33 8.41 14.35
N MET A 149 -7.38 8.69 13.03
CA MET A 149 -8.28 7.99 12.11
C MET A 149 -7.96 6.50 12.03
N SER A 150 -6.69 6.15 11.97
CA SER A 150 -6.22 4.77 11.88
C SER A 150 -6.45 4.00 13.17
N ARG A 151 -6.12 4.59 14.34
CA ARG A 151 -6.27 3.96 15.66
C ARG A 151 -7.67 3.42 15.89
N ARG A 152 -8.71 4.18 15.51
CA ARG A 152 -10.09 3.72 15.69
C ARG A 152 -10.45 2.51 14.84
N LEU A 153 -9.71 2.23 13.75
CA LEU A 153 -9.95 1.12 12.83
C LEU A 153 -9.06 -0.09 13.11
N ILE A 154 -8.00 0.07 13.89
CA ILE A 154 -7.10 -1.02 14.24
C ILE A 154 -7.72 -1.88 15.34
N SER A 155 -7.60 -3.21 15.18
CA SER A 155 -8.08 -4.21 16.12
C SER A 155 -7.11 -4.36 17.28
N HIS A 156 -7.64 -4.53 18.51
CA HIS A 156 -6.83 -4.88 19.67
C HIS A 156 -6.50 -6.40 19.73
N LYS A 157 -7.14 -7.22 18.88
CA LYS A 157 -6.84 -8.65 18.80
C LYS A 157 -5.57 -8.86 18.00
N GLN A 158 -4.52 -9.29 18.66
CA GLN A 158 -3.22 -9.57 18.01
C GLN A 158 -3.21 -11.00 17.47
N ARG A 159 -2.94 -11.18 16.19
CA ARG A 159 -2.77 -12.49 15.55
C ARG A 159 -1.42 -12.64 14.84
N ASN A 160 -0.81 -11.53 14.49
CA ASN A 160 0.46 -11.45 13.79
C ASN A 160 1.63 -11.36 14.77
N LYS A 161 2.84 -11.72 14.33
CA LYS A 161 4.06 -11.50 15.12
C LYS A 161 4.37 -10.01 15.29
N LEU A 162 4.12 -9.22 14.24
CA LEU A 162 4.15 -7.77 14.32
C LEU A 162 2.86 -7.30 15.00
N HIS A 163 2.96 -6.41 15.99
CA HIS A 163 1.78 -5.83 16.62
C HIS A 163 0.91 -5.12 15.59
N ASN A 164 -0.41 -5.18 15.78
CA ASN A 164 -1.33 -4.45 14.93
C ASN A 164 -1.00 -2.96 14.93
N GLY A 165 -1.10 -2.31 13.78
CA GLY A 165 -0.64 -0.94 13.70
C GLY A 165 -0.88 -0.25 12.36
N LEU A 166 -0.39 0.98 12.31
CA LEU A 166 -0.39 1.83 11.12
C LEU A 166 0.96 1.72 10.40
N ILE A 167 0.92 1.50 9.09
CA ILE A 167 2.09 1.46 8.21
C ILE A 167 1.93 2.52 7.13
N CYS A 168 2.86 3.48 7.10
CA CYS A 168 2.83 4.60 6.15
C CYS A 168 4.03 4.57 5.22
N LEU A 169 3.78 4.71 3.94
CA LEU A 169 4.81 4.97 2.93
C LEU A 169 4.90 6.48 2.70
N LYS A 170 6.00 7.06 3.09
CA LYS A 170 6.24 8.52 3.09
C LYS A 170 7.54 8.87 2.36
N GLY A 171 7.81 10.14 2.18
CA GLY A 171 9.05 10.65 1.60
C GLY A 171 9.43 12.01 2.16
N GLY A 172 10.72 12.34 2.08
CA GLY A 172 11.27 13.58 2.57
C GLY A 172 11.61 13.55 4.06
N ASP A 173 11.82 14.74 4.62
CA ASP A 173 12.06 14.94 6.05
C ASP A 173 10.73 14.83 6.82
N LEU A 174 10.67 13.94 7.79
CA LEU A 174 9.47 13.64 8.58
C LEU A 174 9.60 14.08 10.06
N ASP A 175 10.74 14.56 10.50
CA ASP A 175 11.02 14.84 11.92
C ASP A 175 9.98 15.80 12.52
N GLY A 176 9.68 16.89 11.81
CA GLY A 176 8.66 17.83 12.25
C GLY A 176 7.24 17.27 12.26
N GLU A 177 6.92 16.41 11.30
CA GLU A 177 5.60 15.77 11.20
C GLU A 177 5.39 14.73 12.31
N LEU A 178 6.40 13.88 12.55
CA LEU A 178 6.36 12.85 13.59
C LEU A 178 6.31 13.47 15.00
N SER A 179 7.10 14.52 15.22
CA SER A 179 7.10 15.25 16.49
C SER A 179 5.74 15.88 16.81
N ARG A 180 5.10 16.56 15.85
CA ARG A 180 3.77 17.15 16.05
C ARG A 180 2.69 16.11 16.32
N ALA A 181 2.80 14.95 15.68
CA ALA A 181 1.86 13.85 15.89
C ALA A 181 2.04 13.15 17.26
N GLY A 182 3.02 13.56 18.07
CA GLY A 182 3.30 12.93 19.36
C GLY A 182 3.63 11.46 19.24
N ILE A 183 4.30 11.07 18.14
CA ILE A 183 4.63 9.67 17.87
C ILE A 183 5.74 9.25 18.80
N SER A 184 5.47 8.21 19.58
CA SER A 184 6.36 7.60 20.56
C SER A 184 7.68 7.09 19.94
N PRO A 185 8.77 7.00 20.71
CA PRO A 185 10.00 6.31 20.30
C PRO A 185 9.80 4.82 19.93
N HIS A 186 8.60 4.27 20.08
CA HIS A 186 8.24 2.93 19.62
C HIS A 186 7.86 2.85 18.12
N ALA A 187 7.78 3.98 17.43
CA ALA A 187 7.62 3.97 15.98
C ALA A 187 8.93 3.52 15.32
N LEU A 188 8.80 2.64 14.34
CA LEU A 188 9.91 2.27 13.48
C LEU A 188 9.91 3.21 12.27
N GLU A 189 11.01 3.88 12.04
CA GLU A 189 11.30 4.57 10.79
C GLU A 189 12.34 3.78 10.02
N GLN A 190 11.97 3.26 8.83
CA GLN A 190 12.81 2.41 8.01
C GLN A 190 13.08 3.07 6.66
N PRO A 191 14.33 3.45 6.33
CA PRO A 191 14.70 3.90 4.99
C PRO A 191 14.47 2.79 3.96
N ILE A 192 13.70 3.08 2.91
CA ILE A 192 13.37 2.08 1.88
C ILE A 192 14.59 1.79 0.99
N ALA A 193 15.54 2.71 0.91
CA ALA A 193 16.81 2.53 0.20
C ALA A 193 17.67 1.36 0.75
N GLU A 194 17.45 0.93 2.00
CA GLU A 194 18.10 -0.26 2.54
C GLU A 194 17.60 -1.56 1.89
N TRP A 195 16.41 -1.54 1.30
CA TRP A 195 15.82 -2.70 0.63
C TRP A 195 15.88 -2.63 -0.88
N PHE A 196 15.79 -1.42 -1.46
CA PHE A 196 15.70 -1.19 -2.90
C PHE A 196 16.73 -0.16 -3.33
N ALA A 197 17.56 -0.52 -4.33
CA ALA A 197 18.72 0.26 -4.75
C ALA A 197 18.41 1.40 -5.75
N GLU A 198 17.16 1.52 -6.17
CA GLU A 198 16.76 2.54 -7.16
C GLU A 198 16.81 3.95 -6.53
N PRO A 199 17.34 4.97 -7.24
CA PRO A 199 17.52 6.33 -6.69
C PRO A 199 16.22 6.95 -6.15
N PHE A 200 15.06 6.55 -6.67
CA PHE A 200 13.76 6.98 -6.17
C PHE A 200 13.59 6.74 -4.67
N PHE A 201 14.22 5.70 -4.12
CA PHE A 201 14.05 5.30 -2.72
C PHE A 201 14.97 6.02 -1.73
N GLU A 202 15.96 6.80 -2.19
CA GLU A 202 16.89 7.54 -1.32
C GLU A 202 16.19 8.44 -0.30
N THR A 203 15.03 9.00 -0.68
CA THR A 203 14.24 9.88 0.19
C THR A 203 12.97 9.22 0.71
N LYS A 204 12.76 7.91 0.46
CA LYS A 204 11.53 7.21 0.85
C LYS A 204 11.73 6.43 2.14
N LYS A 205 10.71 6.49 2.99
CA LYS A 205 10.70 5.87 4.31
C LYS A 205 9.39 5.09 4.50
N LEU A 206 9.50 3.98 5.20
CA LEU A 206 8.37 3.29 5.78
C LEU A 206 8.30 3.64 7.26
N ILE A 207 7.16 4.13 7.72
CA ILE A 207 6.88 4.42 9.13
C ILE A 207 5.90 3.37 9.63
N TYR A 208 6.26 2.65 10.69
CA TYR A 208 5.37 1.72 11.37
C TYR A 208 5.12 2.20 12.80
N ILE A 209 3.84 2.26 13.19
CA ILE A 209 3.39 2.69 14.51
C ILE A 209 2.49 1.58 15.09
N PRO A 210 2.94 0.85 16.12
CA PRO A 210 2.10 -0.11 16.83
C PRO A 210 0.96 0.60 17.57
N VAL A 211 -0.19 -0.07 17.67
CA VAL A 211 -1.40 0.46 18.33
C VAL A 211 -1.96 -0.54 19.34
#